data_51940bf7efabad69e913c70ab90d7916
#
_entry.id   51940bf7efabad69e913c70ab90d7916
#
_cell.length_a   1.000
_cell.length_b   1.000
_cell.length_c   1.000
_cell.angle_alpha   90.00
_cell.angle_beta   90.00
_cell.angle_gamma   90.00
#
_symmetry.space_group_name_H-M   'P 1'
#
loop_
_entity.id
_entity.type
_entity.pdbx_description
1 polymer ?
#
loop_
_entity_poly.entity_id
_entity_poly.type
_entity_poly.pdbx_seq_one_letter_code
_entity_poly.pdbx_strand_id
1 'polypeptide(L)'
;MSKESILQFIKKYFICIIYLSLALVTAYLCFSRLDIASLQHWDEARHGVNGYEMFKNHNYIVNTYNYENDYFNLKPPLSYWGIILGFKLFGVSIFSMRFYSALSLLLTFLAVAYYMHKHYGKTAAVSSMLLFISFSDLFYRHAGRNADADALFILLFTLAMLFMLQVQKHQNYIYVCGFLFSLAFLAKSWHALVLLA
;
A
#
# COMPACT_ATOMS: atom_id res chain seq x y z
N MET A 1 -23.07 31.94 -21.93
CA MET A 1 -23.04 31.16 -20.69
C MET A 1 -23.43 32.08 -19.54
N SER A 2 -24.44 31.73 -18.75
CA SER A 2 -24.85 32.59 -17.63
C SER A 2 -23.78 32.56 -16.53
N LYS A 3 -23.71 33.64 -15.69
CA LYS A 3 -22.79 33.65 -14.53
C LYS A 3 -22.98 32.42 -13.63
N GLU A 4 -24.21 31.93 -13.51
CA GLU A 4 -24.52 30.72 -12.71
C GLU A 4 -23.96 29.45 -13.33
N SER A 5 -23.99 29.29 -14.65
CA SER A 5 -23.43 28.12 -15.32
C SER A 5 -21.91 28.09 -15.24
N ILE A 6 -21.25 29.25 -15.25
CA ILE A 6 -19.80 29.36 -15.02
C ILE A 6 -19.46 29.00 -13.56
N LEU A 7 -20.23 29.49 -12.60
CA LEU A 7 -19.99 29.21 -11.18
C LEU A 7 -20.20 27.72 -10.84
N GLN A 8 -21.22 27.09 -11.43
CA GLN A 8 -21.43 25.64 -11.28
C GLN A 8 -20.31 24.81 -11.92
N PHE A 9 -19.84 25.24 -13.11
CA PHE A 9 -18.69 24.62 -13.78
C PHE A 9 -17.44 24.71 -12.90
N ILE A 10 -17.10 25.89 -12.40
CA ILE A 10 -15.95 26.12 -11.52
C ILE A 10 -16.08 25.25 -10.25
N LYS A 11 -17.25 25.25 -9.57
CA LYS A 11 -17.47 24.44 -8.37
C LYS A 11 -17.33 22.92 -8.62
N LYS A 12 -17.77 22.45 -9.79
CA LYS A 12 -17.66 21.04 -10.18
C LYS A 12 -16.21 20.62 -10.39
N TYR A 13 -15.44 21.41 -11.15
CA TYR A 13 -14.05 21.08 -11.46
C TYR A 13 -13.11 21.41 -10.30
N PHE A 14 -13.42 22.36 -9.44
CA PHE A 14 -12.62 22.71 -8.28
C PHE A 14 -12.38 21.52 -7.35
N ILE A 15 -13.40 20.75 -7.04
CA ILE A 15 -13.25 19.56 -6.18
C ILE A 15 -12.41 18.48 -6.87
N CYS A 16 -12.55 18.30 -8.18
CA CYS A 16 -11.72 17.36 -8.93
C CYS A 16 -10.25 17.79 -8.94
N ILE A 17 -9.99 19.08 -9.05
CA ILE A 17 -8.63 19.63 -8.96
C ILE A 17 -8.04 19.38 -7.58
N ILE A 18 -8.81 19.59 -6.51
CA ILE A 18 -8.35 19.29 -5.13
C ILE A 18 -7.99 17.80 -5.01
N TYR A 19 -8.86 16.88 -5.44
CA TYR A 19 -8.58 15.45 -5.36
C TYR A 19 -7.34 15.06 -6.14
N LEU A 20 -7.21 15.57 -7.37
CA LEU A 20 -6.05 15.32 -8.21
C LEU A 20 -4.77 15.89 -7.58
N SER A 21 -4.81 17.11 -7.07
CA SER A 21 -3.66 17.74 -6.40
C SER A 21 -3.22 16.95 -5.19
N LEU A 22 -4.14 16.54 -4.32
CA LEU A 22 -3.82 15.73 -3.14
C LEU A 22 -3.30 14.34 -3.52
N ALA A 23 -3.86 13.72 -4.57
CA ALA A 23 -3.36 12.44 -5.08
C ALA A 23 -1.95 12.57 -5.66
N LEU A 24 -1.67 13.63 -6.41
CA LEU A 24 -0.33 13.91 -6.96
C LEU A 24 0.69 14.19 -5.85
N VAL A 25 0.32 14.97 -4.83
CA VAL A 25 1.16 15.21 -3.66
C VAL A 25 1.48 13.89 -2.95
N THR A 26 0.47 13.04 -2.73
CA THR A 26 0.67 11.73 -2.10
C THR A 26 1.56 10.82 -2.95
N ALA A 27 1.32 10.77 -4.26
CA ALA A 27 2.17 10.01 -5.18
C ALA A 27 3.62 10.53 -5.15
N TYR A 28 3.83 11.84 -5.15
CA TYR A 28 5.15 12.43 -5.00
C TYR A 28 5.81 12.02 -3.68
N LEU A 29 5.10 12.10 -2.56
CA LEU A 29 5.63 11.67 -1.25
C LEU A 29 5.96 10.18 -1.21
N CYS A 30 5.16 9.33 -1.87
CA CYS A 30 5.41 7.89 -1.94
C CYS A 30 6.63 7.54 -2.80
N PHE A 31 6.77 8.15 -3.99
CA PHE A 31 7.72 7.69 -4.99
C PHE A 31 8.98 8.56 -5.15
N SER A 32 8.97 9.81 -4.62
CA SER A 32 10.13 10.68 -4.76
C SER A 32 11.33 10.14 -3.98
N ARG A 33 12.49 10.03 -4.65
CA ARG A 33 13.77 9.70 -4.01
C ARG A 33 13.75 8.39 -3.20
N LEU A 34 13.07 7.36 -3.68
CA LEU A 34 13.03 6.04 -3.02
C LEU A 34 14.41 5.37 -2.94
N ASP A 35 15.30 5.71 -3.83
CA ASP A 35 16.64 5.17 -3.98
C ASP A 35 17.72 5.90 -3.15
N ILE A 36 17.44 7.12 -2.66
CA ILE A 36 18.45 7.95 -1.99
C ILE A 36 18.69 7.52 -0.54
N ALA A 37 17.63 7.16 0.19
CA ALA A 37 17.77 6.71 1.56
C ALA A 37 18.51 5.37 1.60
N SER A 38 19.55 5.27 2.45
CA SER A 38 20.23 4.01 2.72
C SER A 38 19.23 2.92 3.14
N LEU A 39 19.56 1.67 2.87
CA LEU A 39 18.79 0.54 3.37
C LEU A 39 18.70 0.61 4.89
N GLN A 40 17.50 0.45 5.43
CA GLN A 40 17.33 0.39 6.87
C GLN A 40 17.89 -0.93 7.39
N HIS A 41 18.54 -0.84 8.55
CA HIS A 41 19.14 -2.00 9.16
C HIS A 41 18.08 -3.03 9.53
N TRP A 42 18.47 -4.31 9.45
CA TRP A 42 17.78 -5.48 9.91
C TRP A 42 16.60 -5.91 9.03
N ASP A 43 15.43 -5.35 9.19
CA ASP A 43 14.22 -5.86 8.50
C ASP A 43 14.26 -5.60 6.99
N GLU A 44 14.46 -4.37 6.57
CA GLU A 44 14.47 -4.03 5.14
C GLU A 44 15.63 -4.70 4.40
N ALA A 45 16.85 -4.64 4.97
CA ALA A 45 18.03 -5.21 4.34
C ALA A 45 17.89 -6.73 4.18
N ARG A 46 17.45 -7.42 5.24
CA ARG A 46 17.25 -8.87 5.20
C ARG A 46 16.13 -9.26 4.23
N HIS A 47 15.01 -8.52 4.27
CA HIS A 47 13.88 -8.75 3.38
C HIS A 47 14.28 -8.54 1.91
N GLY A 48 15.10 -7.53 1.64
CA GLY A 48 15.66 -7.25 0.32
C GLY A 48 16.57 -8.36 -0.18
N VAL A 49 17.47 -8.89 0.69
CA VAL A 49 18.34 -10.03 0.35
C VAL A 49 17.50 -11.27 0.06
N ASN A 50 16.55 -11.62 0.93
CA ASN A 50 15.67 -12.76 0.69
C ASN A 50 14.93 -12.63 -0.66
N GLY A 51 14.34 -11.46 -0.94
CA GLY A 51 13.65 -11.20 -2.22
C GLY A 51 14.58 -11.28 -3.43
N TYR A 52 15.81 -10.79 -3.31
CA TYR A 52 16.83 -10.87 -4.36
C TYR A 52 17.26 -12.31 -4.64
N GLU A 53 17.54 -13.09 -3.61
CA GLU A 53 17.95 -14.48 -3.76
C GLU A 53 16.81 -15.34 -4.30
N MET A 54 15.57 -15.16 -3.83
CA MET A 54 14.37 -15.80 -4.40
C MET A 54 14.23 -15.48 -5.90
N PHE A 55 14.50 -14.22 -6.29
CA PHE A 55 14.48 -13.80 -7.69
C PHE A 55 15.56 -14.50 -8.52
N LYS A 56 16.79 -14.63 -8.00
CA LYS A 56 17.92 -15.28 -8.66
C LYS A 56 17.76 -16.79 -8.75
N ASN A 57 17.31 -17.42 -7.68
CA ASN A 57 17.15 -18.88 -7.59
C ASN A 57 15.87 -19.40 -8.26
N HIS A 58 14.99 -18.49 -8.73
CA HIS A 58 13.66 -18.84 -9.23
C HIS A 58 12.81 -19.65 -8.23
N ASN A 59 13.12 -19.57 -6.94
CA ASN A 59 12.32 -20.16 -5.88
C ASN A 59 11.46 -19.07 -5.23
N TYR A 60 10.16 -19.10 -5.48
CA TYR A 60 9.23 -18.05 -5.06
C TYR A 60 8.48 -18.37 -3.74
N ILE A 61 8.84 -19.45 -3.06
CA ILE A 61 8.16 -19.91 -1.85
C ILE A 61 9.11 -19.90 -0.65
N VAL A 62 10.29 -20.50 -0.80
CA VAL A 62 11.27 -20.61 0.28
C VAL A 62 12.26 -19.46 0.16
N ASN A 63 12.31 -18.60 1.17
CA ASN A 63 13.30 -17.53 1.25
C ASN A 63 14.65 -18.09 1.72
N THR A 64 15.70 -17.52 1.16
CA THR A 64 17.07 -17.86 1.50
C THR A 64 17.80 -16.60 1.97
N TYR A 65 18.85 -16.81 2.76
CA TYR A 65 19.79 -15.77 3.17
C TYR A 65 21.20 -16.34 3.06
N ASN A 66 22.06 -15.67 2.32
CA ASN A 66 23.38 -16.18 1.94
C ASN A 66 23.29 -17.52 1.19
N TYR A 67 22.25 -17.65 0.35
CA TYR A 67 21.90 -18.83 -0.46
C TYR A 67 21.60 -20.11 0.34
N GLU A 68 21.41 -20.00 1.66
CA GLU A 68 20.93 -21.06 2.54
C GLU A 68 19.49 -20.77 3.00
N ASN A 69 18.76 -21.79 3.42
CA ASN A 69 17.38 -21.61 3.89
C ASN A 69 17.35 -20.66 5.10
N ASP A 70 16.53 -19.61 5.02
CA ASP A 70 16.41 -18.64 6.10
C ASP A 70 15.35 -19.05 7.12
N TYR A 71 15.78 -19.72 8.16
CA TYR A 71 14.90 -20.13 9.27
C TYR A 71 14.63 -19.02 10.30
N PHE A 72 15.29 -17.88 10.16
CA PHE A 72 15.09 -16.73 11.05
C PHE A 72 13.98 -15.81 10.57
N ASN A 73 13.94 -15.51 9.27
CA ASN A 73 12.95 -14.62 8.70
C ASN A 73 11.75 -15.42 8.16
N LEU A 74 10.81 -15.73 9.04
CA LEU A 74 9.64 -16.55 8.76
C LEU A 74 8.46 -15.75 8.17
N LYS A 75 8.72 -14.60 7.53
CA LYS A 75 7.66 -13.83 6.85
C LYS A 75 7.14 -14.60 5.64
N PRO A 76 5.82 -14.60 5.40
CA PRO A 76 5.23 -15.27 4.25
C PRO A 76 5.60 -14.61 2.91
N PRO A 77 5.38 -15.30 1.77
CA PRO A 77 6.00 -14.94 0.50
C PRO A 77 5.41 -13.71 -0.22
N LEU A 78 4.24 -13.22 0.15
CA LEU A 78 3.54 -12.20 -0.66
C LEU A 78 4.33 -10.89 -0.77
N SER A 79 4.99 -10.44 0.30
CA SER A 79 5.82 -9.23 0.27
C SER A 79 7.08 -9.42 -0.58
N TYR A 80 7.69 -10.60 -0.56
CA TYR A 80 8.80 -10.93 -1.46
C TYR A 80 8.37 -10.92 -2.92
N TRP A 81 7.17 -11.41 -3.23
CA TRP A 81 6.63 -11.32 -4.60
C TRP A 81 6.47 -9.88 -5.06
N GLY A 82 6.16 -8.94 -4.15
CA GLY A 82 6.16 -7.51 -4.42
C GLY A 82 7.54 -6.99 -4.82
N ILE A 83 8.59 -7.38 -4.09
CA ILE A 83 9.99 -7.05 -4.41
C ILE A 83 10.39 -7.64 -5.76
N ILE A 84 10.11 -8.93 -5.98
CA ILE A 84 10.43 -9.64 -7.22
C ILE A 84 9.74 -9.01 -8.43
N LEU A 85 8.47 -8.60 -8.27
CA LEU A 85 7.76 -7.88 -9.32
C LEU A 85 8.46 -6.55 -9.65
N GLY A 86 8.89 -5.79 -8.64
CA GLY A 86 9.68 -4.57 -8.83
C GLY A 86 10.97 -4.84 -9.59
N PHE A 87 11.72 -5.90 -9.24
CA PHE A 87 12.96 -6.29 -9.92
C PHE A 87 12.71 -6.69 -11.38
N LYS A 88 11.61 -7.38 -11.67
CA LYS A 88 11.23 -7.74 -13.05
C LYS A 88 10.87 -6.53 -13.90
N LEU A 89 10.22 -5.52 -13.32
CA LEU A 89 9.74 -4.35 -14.06
C LEU A 89 10.82 -3.28 -14.27
N PHE A 90 11.69 -3.07 -13.27
CA PHE A 90 12.59 -1.92 -13.24
C PHE A 90 14.08 -2.31 -13.10
N GLY A 91 14.39 -3.62 -13.11
CA GLY A 91 15.73 -4.10 -12.78
C GLY A 91 16.01 -4.11 -11.28
N VAL A 92 17.14 -4.68 -10.87
CA VAL A 92 17.53 -4.81 -9.45
C VAL A 92 18.09 -3.49 -8.94
N SER A 93 17.37 -2.84 -8.06
CA SER A 93 17.74 -1.57 -7.42
C SER A 93 16.98 -1.34 -6.12
N ILE A 94 17.39 -0.39 -5.29
CA ILE A 94 16.69 0.03 -4.08
C ILE A 94 15.30 0.59 -4.44
N PHE A 95 15.19 1.35 -5.53
CA PHE A 95 13.92 1.86 -6.03
C PHE A 95 12.93 0.73 -6.30
N SER A 96 13.33 -0.26 -7.11
CA SER A 96 12.46 -1.37 -7.48
C SER A 96 12.08 -2.23 -6.29
N MET A 97 12.98 -2.40 -5.31
CA MET A 97 12.72 -3.11 -4.08
C MET A 97 11.62 -2.44 -3.23
N ARG A 98 11.62 -1.09 -3.16
CA ARG A 98 10.66 -0.29 -2.39
C ARG A 98 9.37 0.04 -3.15
N PHE A 99 9.35 -0.16 -4.46
CA PHE A 99 8.25 0.24 -5.32
C PHE A 99 6.89 -0.32 -4.86
N TYR A 100 6.82 -1.59 -4.49
CA TYR A 100 5.57 -2.22 -4.09
C TYR A 100 4.99 -1.63 -2.79
N SER A 101 5.85 -1.23 -1.85
CA SER A 101 5.44 -0.58 -0.61
C SER A 101 4.88 0.81 -0.88
N ALA A 102 5.56 1.61 -1.70
CA ALA A 102 5.10 2.92 -2.12
C ALA A 102 3.75 2.85 -2.85
N LEU A 103 3.61 1.88 -3.76
CA LEU A 103 2.36 1.62 -4.47
C LEU A 103 1.23 1.21 -3.51
N SER A 104 1.52 0.32 -2.57
CA SER A 104 0.54 -0.13 -1.56
C SER A 104 0.04 1.03 -0.71
N LEU A 105 0.92 1.93 -0.29
CA LEU A 105 0.54 3.11 0.48
C LEU A 105 -0.33 4.08 -0.35
N LEU A 106 0.03 4.33 -1.61
CA LEU A 106 -0.78 5.14 -2.52
C LEU A 106 -2.17 4.53 -2.75
N LEU A 107 -2.24 3.22 -2.96
CA LEU A 107 -3.52 2.51 -3.13
C LEU A 107 -4.38 2.57 -1.86
N THR A 108 -3.78 2.49 -0.68
CA THR A 108 -4.48 2.68 0.61
C THR A 108 -5.11 4.07 0.69
N PHE A 109 -4.33 5.10 0.37
CA PHE A 109 -4.81 6.48 0.33
C PHE A 109 -6.01 6.63 -0.62
N LEU A 110 -5.91 6.11 -1.84
CA LEU A 110 -6.97 6.20 -2.84
C LEU A 110 -8.22 5.42 -2.42
N ALA A 111 -8.06 4.24 -1.82
CA ALA A 111 -9.18 3.42 -1.35
C ALA A 111 -9.95 4.11 -0.22
N VAL A 112 -9.25 4.70 0.75
CA VAL A 112 -9.87 5.47 1.84
C VAL A 112 -10.57 6.70 1.29
N ALA A 113 -9.91 7.48 0.42
CA ALA A 113 -10.51 8.66 -0.19
C ALA A 113 -11.78 8.33 -0.99
N TYR A 114 -11.74 7.26 -1.79
CA TYR A 114 -12.91 6.79 -2.54
C TYR A 114 -14.06 6.38 -1.63
N TYR A 115 -13.78 5.59 -0.59
CA TYR A 115 -14.78 5.15 0.38
C TYR A 115 -15.43 6.33 1.10
N MET A 116 -14.62 7.27 1.59
CA MET A 116 -15.09 8.47 2.27
C MET A 116 -15.93 9.34 1.35
N HIS A 117 -15.50 9.51 0.09
CA HIS A 117 -16.29 10.23 -0.90
C HIS A 117 -17.67 9.59 -1.13
N LYS A 118 -17.70 8.28 -1.33
CA LYS A 118 -18.91 7.54 -1.67
C LYS A 118 -19.93 7.51 -0.53
N HIS A 119 -19.49 7.38 0.72
CA HIS A 119 -20.36 7.15 1.88
C HIS A 119 -20.61 8.39 2.73
N TYR A 120 -19.69 9.35 2.73
CA TYR A 120 -19.75 10.52 3.62
C TYR A 120 -19.60 11.86 2.88
N GLY A 121 -19.37 11.82 1.57
CA GLY A 121 -19.36 12.99 0.70
C GLY A 121 -17.98 13.67 0.57
N LYS A 122 -17.98 14.79 -0.15
CA LYS A 122 -16.75 15.45 -0.61
C LYS A 122 -15.88 15.99 0.52
N THR A 123 -16.49 16.58 1.53
CA THR A 123 -15.77 17.15 2.68
C THR A 123 -15.03 16.06 3.47
N ALA A 124 -15.73 14.95 3.76
CA ALA A 124 -15.13 13.82 4.45
C ALA A 124 -13.95 13.22 3.66
N ALA A 125 -14.08 13.12 2.33
CA ALA A 125 -12.99 12.66 1.49
C ALA A 125 -11.77 13.60 1.55
N VAL A 126 -11.96 14.92 1.40
CA VAL A 126 -10.84 15.88 1.50
C VAL A 126 -10.19 15.82 2.88
N SER A 127 -11.00 15.78 3.95
CA SER A 127 -10.48 15.69 5.32
C SER A 127 -9.67 14.42 5.54
N SER A 128 -10.16 13.26 5.07
CA SER A 128 -9.41 11.99 5.17
C SER A 128 -8.11 12.01 4.39
N MET A 129 -8.10 12.62 3.18
CA MET A 129 -6.90 12.78 2.36
C MET A 129 -5.85 13.67 3.06
N LEU A 130 -6.28 14.80 3.64
CA LEU A 130 -5.39 15.70 4.37
C LEU A 130 -4.84 15.03 5.64
N LEU A 131 -5.69 14.35 6.40
CA LEU A 131 -5.26 13.58 7.57
C LEU A 131 -4.23 12.51 7.19
N PHE A 132 -4.46 11.76 6.12
CA PHE A 132 -3.53 10.73 5.66
C PHE A 132 -2.15 11.33 5.32
N ILE A 133 -2.12 12.47 4.60
CA ILE A 133 -0.88 13.17 4.25
C ILE A 133 -0.16 13.70 5.49
N SER A 134 -0.90 14.10 6.55
CA SER A 134 -0.32 14.62 7.79
C SER A 134 0.42 13.57 8.63
N PHE A 135 0.14 12.27 8.41
CA PHE A 135 0.87 11.18 9.06
C PHE A 135 2.26 10.96 8.43
N SER A 136 3.20 11.82 8.79
CA SER A 136 4.56 11.82 8.23
C SER A 136 5.28 10.48 8.37
N ASP A 137 5.05 9.74 9.44
CA ASP A 137 5.69 8.45 9.70
C ASP A 137 5.37 7.40 8.63
N LEU A 138 4.18 7.46 7.99
CA LEU A 138 3.83 6.59 6.88
C LEU A 138 4.76 6.78 5.66
N PHE A 139 5.29 8.00 5.48
CA PHE A 139 6.11 8.37 4.33
C PHE A 139 7.60 8.35 4.63
N TYR A 140 8.03 8.49 5.90
CA TYR A 140 9.45 8.70 6.22
C TYR A 140 10.10 7.57 7.01
N ARG A 141 9.37 6.80 7.83
CA ARG A 141 9.98 5.84 8.75
C ARG A 141 9.74 4.38 8.42
N HIS A 142 8.51 3.90 8.30
CA HIS A 142 8.26 2.45 8.34
C HIS A 142 7.41 1.86 7.22
N ALA A 143 6.45 2.54 6.63
CA ALA A 143 5.51 1.86 5.75
C ALA A 143 5.84 2.03 4.25
N GLY A 144 5.65 3.22 3.70
CA GLY A 144 5.63 3.39 2.25
C GLY A 144 6.99 3.49 1.57
N ARG A 145 8.05 3.72 2.33
CA ARG A 145 9.42 3.94 1.78
C ARG A 145 10.43 2.89 2.25
N ASN A 146 9.93 1.80 2.76
CA ASN A 146 10.71 0.68 3.25
C ASN A 146 10.23 -0.59 2.54
N ALA A 147 11.14 -1.46 2.12
CA ALA A 147 10.78 -2.71 1.45
C ALA A 147 10.40 -3.80 2.45
N ASP A 148 9.59 -3.46 3.45
CA ASP A 148 9.03 -4.41 4.41
C ASP A 148 7.54 -4.69 4.10
N ALA A 149 6.98 -5.73 4.70
CA ALA A 149 5.60 -6.19 4.48
C ALA A 149 4.52 -5.20 4.94
N ASP A 150 4.87 -4.16 5.71
CA ASP A 150 3.93 -3.30 6.43
C ASP A 150 2.97 -2.54 5.52
N ALA A 151 3.47 -1.89 4.47
CA ALA A 151 2.61 -1.12 3.58
C ALA A 151 1.61 -2.02 2.84
N LEU A 152 2.05 -3.20 2.39
CA LEU A 152 1.18 -4.17 1.74
C LEU A 152 0.13 -4.72 2.70
N PHE A 153 0.53 -5.02 3.92
CA PHE A 153 -0.38 -5.45 4.98
C PHE A 153 -1.44 -4.37 5.29
N ILE A 154 -1.02 -3.11 5.46
CA ILE A 154 -1.93 -1.97 5.69
C ILE A 154 -2.95 -1.85 4.55
N LEU A 155 -2.52 -1.98 3.30
CA LEU A 155 -3.43 -1.96 2.15
C LEU A 155 -4.49 -3.06 2.26
N LEU A 156 -4.06 -4.30 2.43
CA LEU A 156 -4.95 -5.46 2.46
C LEU A 156 -5.90 -5.42 3.66
N PHE A 157 -5.38 -5.02 4.83
CA PHE A 157 -6.17 -4.81 6.03
C PHE A 157 -7.22 -3.71 5.83
N THR A 158 -6.82 -2.56 5.32
CA THR A 158 -7.73 -1.43 5.07
C THR A 158 -8.83 -1.84 4.09
N LEU A 159 -8.48 -2.49 2.97
CA LEU A 159 -9.48 -2.97 2.01
C LEU A 159 -10.44 -3.96 2.65
N ALA A 160 -9.96 -4.92 3.43
CA ALA A 160 -10.82 -5.88 4.14
C ALA A 160 -11.80 -5.16 5.07
N MET A 161 -11.33 -4.18 5.85
CA MET A 161 -12.19 -3.38 6.72
C MET A 161 -13.22 -2.56 5.95
N LEU A 162 -12.84 -1.91 4.85
CA LEU A 162 -13.76 -1.13 4.02
C LEU A 162 -14.85 -2.00 3.38
N PHE A 163 -14.54 -3.24 2.99
CA PHE A 163 -15.53 -4.20 2.52
C PHE A 163 -16.39 -4.75 3.67
N MET A 164 -15.78 -5.03 4.83
CA MET A 164 -16.52 -5.52 6.02
C MET A 164 -17.59 -4.53 6.44
N LEU A 165 -17.32 -3.24 6.45
CA LEU A 165 -18.30 -2.19 6.76
C LEU A 165 -19.51 -2.18 5.81
N GLN A 166 -19.44 -2.85 4.67
CA GLN A 166 -20.49 -2.91 3.67
C GLN A 166 -21.19 -4.28 3.59
N VAL A 167 -20.74 -5.27 4.36
CA VAL A 167 -21.29 -6.66 4.32
C VAL A 167 -22.80 -6.68 4.63
N GLN A 168 -23.27 -5.84 5.54
CA GLN A 168 -24.71 -5.77 5.84
C GLN A 168 -25.58 -5.36 4.65
N LYS A 169 -25.02 -4.59 3.69
CA LYS A 169 -25.70 -4.16 2.47
C LYS A 169 -25.48 -5.12 1.31
N HIS A 170 -24.32 -5.77 1.28
CA HIS A 170 -23.86 -6.65 0.21
C HIS A 170 -23.19 -7.90 0.79
N GLN A 171 -23.99 -8.92 1.10
CA GLN A 171 -23.52 -10.14 1.78
C GLN A 171 -22.34 -10.82 1.07
N ASN A 172 -22.27 -10.76 -0.27
CA ASN A 172 -21.16 -11.34 -1.05
C ASN A 172 -19.79 -10.71 -0.74
N TYR A 173 -19.75 -9.55 -0.09
CA TYR A 173 -18.48 -8.93 0.32
C TYR A 173 -17.75 -9.73 1.41
N ILE A 174 -18.44 -10.65 2.10
CA ILE A 174 -17.79 -11.57 3.04
C ILE A 174 -16.72 -12.44 2.36
N TYR A 175 -16.96 -12.87 1.11
CA TYR A 175 -15.96 -13.63 0.35
C TYR A 175 -14.76 -12.77 -0.03
N VAL A 176 -14.97 -11.50 -0.36
CA VAL A 176 -13.90 -10.54 -0.61
C VAL A 176 -13.07 -10.30 0.65
N CYS A 177 -13.73 -10.14 1.80
CA CYS A 177 -13.04 -10.01 3.10
C CYS A 177 -12.19 -11.24 3.41
N GLY A 178 -12.73 -12.46 3.22
CA GLY A 178 -11.98 -13.71 3.43
C GLY A 178 -10.76 -13.82 2.51
N PHE A 179 -10.91 -13.45 1.23
CA PHE A 179 -9.79 -13.41 0.30
C PHE A 179 -8.72 -12.40 0.70
N LEU A 180 -9.11 -11.17 1.03
CA LEU A 180 -8.19 -10.13 1.49
C LEU A 180 -7.50 -10.50 2.81
N PHE A 181 -8.22 -11.14 3.73
CA PHE A 181 -7.65 -11.71 4.95
C PHE A 181 -6.56 -12.74 4.64
N SER A 182 -6.82 -13.66 3.71
CA SER A 182 -5.84 -14.66 3.30
C SER A 182 -4.58 -14.02 2.71
N LEU A 183 -4.74 -12.98 1.88
CA LEU A 183 -3.61 -12.21 1.36
C LEU A 183 -2.87 -11.44 2.46
N ALA A 184 -3.59 -10.85 3.42
CA ALA A 184 -2.97 -10.18 4.56
C ALA A 184 -2.17 -11.15 5.42
N PHE A 185 -2.67 -12.37 5.63
CA PHE A 185 -1.93 -13.45 6.29
C PHE A 185 -0.67 -13.82 5.51
N LEU A 186 -0.74 -13.94 4.17
CA LEU A 186 0.42 -14.19 3.30
C LEU A 186 1.40 -13.00 3.23
N ALA A 187 1.00 -11.80 3.66
CA ALA A 187 1.90 -10.65 3.76
C ALA A 187 2.63 -10.61 5.12
N LYS A 188 1.92 -10.80 6.25
CA LYS A 188 2.49 -10.58 7.58
C LYS A 188 2.03 -11.59 8.65
N SER A 189 1.67 -12.82 8.26
CA SER A 189 1.31 -13.94 9.17
C SER A 189 0.24 -13.56 10.22
N TRP A 190 0.55 -13.84 11.50
CA TRP A 190 -0.34 -13.70 12.63
C TRP A 190 -0.93 -12.30 12.86
N HIS A 191 -0.28 -11.25 12.34
CA HIS A 191 -0.83 -9.89 12.42
C HIS A 191 -2.19 -9.76 11.73
N ALA A 192 -2.48 -10.61 10.75
CA ALA A 192 -3.78 -10.62 10.08
C ALA A 192 -4.93 -11.05 11.00
N LEU A 193 -4.66 -11.77 12.10
CA LEU A 193 -5.69 -12.18 13.04
C LEU A 193 -6.43 -11.01 13.71
N VAL A 194 -5.84 -9.83 13.74
CA VAL A 194 -6.52 -8.59 14.20
C VAL A 194 -7.77 -8.29 13.38
N LEU A 195 -7.88 -8.81 12.15
CA LEU A 195 -9.11 -8.69 11.33
C LEU A 195 -10.27 -9.55 11.84
N LEU A 196 -10.01 -10.52 12.71
CA LEU A 196 -11.02 -11.44 13.24
C LEU A 196 -11.58 -10.99 14.60
N ALA A 197 -10.96 -9.97 15.21
CA ALA A 197 -11.37 -9.39 16.50
C ALA A 197 -12.39 -8.27 16.31
#